data_8e0fb4a6469b0b5e10e736a48b81e300
#
_entry.id   8e0fb4a6469b0b5e10e736a48b81e300
#
_cell.length_a   1.000
_cell.length_b   1.000
_cell.length_c   1.000
_cell.angle_alpha   90.00
_cell.angle_beta   90.00
_cell.angle_gamma   90.00
#
_symmetry.space_group_name_H-M   'P 1'
#
loop_
_entity.id
_entity.type
_entity.pdbx_description
1 polymer ?
#
loop_
_entity_poly.entity_id
_entity_poly.type
_entity_poly.pdbx_seq_one_letter_code
_entity_poly.pdbx_strand_id
1 'polypeptide(L)'
;MDVLVLIGRILFALLFLGSAVGHFTQTDAMAGYSASKGVPAAKASVLFSGAMLAVGGLSVLLGIWADLGSLILLVFVLPAAALMHAFWKESDPQAKQGEMVHFNKNVALGGASLMLFAFFAHTPELGLTITGPLFHLG
;
A
#
# COMPACT_ATOMS: atom_id res chain seq x y z
N MET A 1 17.19 4.85 17.91
CA MET A 1 16.23 3.95 17.18
C MET A 1 15.17 4.75 16.41
N ASP A 2 14.57 5.76 17.00
CA ASP A 2 13.47 6.54 16.42
C ASP A 2 13.80 7.17 15.07
N VAL A 3 15.03 7.69 14.90
CA VAL A 3 15.48 8.26 13.62
C VAL A 3 15.54 7.21 12.52
N LEU A 4 15.99 5.99 12.81
CA LEU A 4 16.03 4.90 11.83
C LEU A 4 14.63 4.46 11.44
N VAL A 5 13.72 4.41 12.41
CA VAL A 5 12.30 4.11 12.15
C VAL A 5 11.68 5.21 11.29
N LEU A 6 11.97 6.48 11.58
CA LEU A 6 11.47 7.60 10.77
C LEU A 6 11.98 7.51 9.32
N ILE A 7 13.26 7.23 9.11
CA ILE A 7 13.83 7.04 7.77
C ILE A 7 13.10 5.89 7.04
N GLY A 8 12.91 4.76 7.73
CA GLY A 8 12.16 3.63 7.17
C GLY A 8 10.73 4.00 6.79
N ARG A 9 10.03 4.76 7.65
CA ARG A 9 8.67 5.26 7.37
C ARG A 9 8.64 6.17 6.14
N ILE A 10 9.61 7.08 6.00
CA ILE A 10 9.73 7.94 4.83
C ILE A 10 9.90 7.11 3.56
N LEU A 11 10.87 6.21 3.54
CA LEU A 11 11.17 5.37 2.37
C LEU A 11 9.97 4.49 1.99
N PHE A 12 9.32 3.88 2.97
CA PHE A 12 8.13 3.05 2.76
C PHE A 12 6.95 3.87 2.22
N ALA A 13 6.65 5.02 2.85
CA ALA A 13 5.52 5.84 2.48
C ALA A 13 5.65 6.50 1.10
N LEU A 14 6.87 6.82 0.66
CA LEU A 14 7.10 7.46 -0.65
C LEU A 14 6.50 6.68 -1.81
N LEU A 15 6.58 5.35 -1.80
CA LEU A 15 5.98 4.51 -2.84
C LEU A 15 4.45 4.69 -2.89
N PHE A 16 3.81 4.62 -1.74
CA PHE A 16 2.35 4.69 -1.64
C PHE A 16 1.82 6.09 -1.93
N LEU A 17 2.49 7.12 -1.43
CA LEU A 17 2.10 8.52 -1.71
C LEU A 17 2.31 8.89 -3.18
N GLY A 18 3.41 8.44 -3.80
CA GLY A 18 3.62 8.60 -5.24
C GLY A 18 2.54 7.87 -6.06
N SER A 19 2.16 6.67 -5.64
CA SER A 19 1.07 5.92 -6.26
C SER A 19 -0.28 6.62 -6.09
N ALA A 20 -0.56 7.19 -4.91
CA ALA A 20 -1.78 7.96 -4.67
C ALA A 20 -1.89 9.16 -5.62
N VAL A 21 -0.80 9.89 -5.82
CA VAL A 21 -0.76 11.00 -6.79
C VAL A 21 -1.14 10.49 -8.19
N GLY A 22 -0.59 9.37 -8.62
CA GLY A 22 -0.95 8.74 -9.91
C GLY A 22 -2.43 8.41 -10.01
N HIS A 23 -3.03 7.84 -8.94
CA HIS A 23 -4.45 7.49 -8.90
C HIS A 23 -5.35 8.72 -9.11
N PHE A 24 -4.98 9.87 -8.55
CA PHE A 24 -5.78 11.09 -8.66
C PHE A 24 -5.48 11.90 -9.92
N THR A 25 -4.27 11.88 -10.43
CA THR A 25 -3.88 12.66 -11.62
C THR A 25 -4.09 11.92 -12.93
N GLN A 26 -4.11 10.58 -12.90
CA GLN A 26 -4.27 9.72 -14.08
C GLN A 26 -5.48 8.77 -13.93
N THR A 27 -6.52 9.24 -13.27
CA THR A 27 -7.67 8.42 -12.89
C THR A 27 -8.30 7.69 -14.08
N ASP A 28 -8.54 8.39 -15.20
CA ASP A 28 -9.22 7.80 -16.35
C ASP A 28 -8.36 6.75 -17.07
N ALA A 29 -7.06 6.99 -17.21
CA ALA A 29 -6.12 6.01 -17.78
C ALA A 29 -6.02 4.77 -16.89
N MET A 30 -5.90 4.95 -15.59
CA MET A 30 -5.85 3.84 -14.61
C MET A 30 -7.17 3.08 -14.55
N ALA A 31 -8.31 3.77 -14.65
CA ALA A 31 -9.62 3.13 -14.71
C ALA A 31 -9.78 2.26 -15.97
N GLY A 32 -9.33 2.75 -17.12
CA GLY A 32 -9.32 1.95 -18.36
C GLY A 32 -8.47 0.68 -18.21
N TYR A 33 -7.28 0.79 -17.67
CA TYR A 33 -6.41 -0.36 -17.40
C TYR A 33 -7.04 -1.34 -16.38
N SER A 34 -7.57 -0.82 -15.27
CA SER A 34 -8.23 -1.65 -14.25
C SER A 34 -9.45 -2.38 -14.80
N ALA A 35 -10.24 -1.72 -15.64
CA ALA A 35 -11.39 -2.34 -16.31
C ALA A 35 -10.95 -3.49 -17.24
N SER A 36 -9.83 -3.34 -17.97
CA SER A 36 -9.27 -4.40 -18.81
C SER A 36 -8.81 -5.62 -18.01
N LYS A 37 -8.48 -5.44 -16.73
CA LYS A 37 -8.15 -6.52 -15.78
C LYS A 37 -9.39 -7.09 -15.06
N GLY A 38 -10.59 -6.62 -15.38
CA GLY A 38 -11.84 -7.11 -14.80
C GLY A 38 -12.23 -6.48 -13.47
N VAL A 39 -11.64 -5.36 -13.08
CA VAL A 39 -11.99 -4.65 -11.86
C VAL A 39 -13.37 -3.99 -12.03
N PRO A 40 -14.37 -4.29 -11.17
CA PRO A 40 -15.69 -3.67 -11.25
C PRO A 40 -15.65 -2.20 -10.83
N ALA A 41 -16.55 -1.38 -11.40
CA ALA A 41 -16.63 0.05 -11.10
C ALA A 41 -15.25 0.74 -11.13
N ALA A 42 -14.47 0.50 -12.18
CA ALA A 42 -13.04 0.76 -12.25
C ALA A 42 -12.64 2.18 -11.82
N LYS A 43 -13.38 3.21 -12.25
CA LYS A 43 -13.08 4.61 -11.86
C LYS A 43 -13.28 4.84 -10.35
N ALA A 44 -14.36 4.34 -9.77
CA ALA A 44 -14.61 4.42 -8.33
C ALA A 44 -13.56 3.63 -7.55
N SER A 45 -13.17 2.45 -8.05
CA SER A 45 -12.13 1.61 -7.45
C SER A 45 -10.76 2.30 -7.47
N VAL A 46 -10.40 3.01 -8.54
CA VAL A 46 -9.15 3.79 -8.64
C VAL A 46 -9.17 4.95 -7.64
N LEU A 47 -10.25 5.71 -7.55
CA LEU A 47 -10.35 6.81 -6.60
C LEU A 47 -10.33 6.34 -5.14
N PHE A 48 -11.06 5.26 -4.83
CA PHE A 48 -11.07 4.68 -3.48
C PHE A 48 -9.69 4.14 -3.09
N SER A 49 -9.04 3.40 -3.97
CA SER A 49 -7.69 2.90 -3.71
C SER A 49 -6.66 4.03 -3.60
N GLY A 50 -6.80 5.09 -4.40
CA GLY A 50 -6.00 6.31 -4.24
C GLY A 50 -6.15 6.94 -2.86
N ALA A 51 -7.38 7.01 -2.33
CA ALA A 51 -7.63 7.47 -0.97
C ALA A 51 -7.00 6.55 0.09
N MET A 52 -7.09 5.22 -0.08
CA MET A 52 -6.43 4.26 0.81
C MET A 52 -4.91 4.46 0.83
N LEU A 53 -4.30 4.65 -0.34
CA LEU A 53 -2.85 4.88 -0.48
C LEU A 53 -2.42 6.20 0.18
N ALA A 54 -3.20 7.28 -0.02
CA ALA A 54 -2.91 8.57 0.58
C ALA A 54 -3.05 8.53 2.11
N VAL A 55 -4.16 8.02 2.61
CA VAL A 55 -4.44 7.94 4.06
C VAL A 55 -3.46 6.99 4.74
N GLY A 56 -3.27 5.80 4.21
CA GLY A 56 -2.34 4.81 4.77
C GLY A 56 -0.89 5.30 4.72
N GLY A 57 -0.46 5.87 3.59
CA GLY A 57 0.89 6.42 3.43
C GLY A 57 1.16 7.59 4.36
N LEU A 58 0.25 8.57 4.47
CA LEU A 58 0.38 9.69 5.40
C LEU A 58 0.34 9.24 6.86
N SER A 59 -0.52 8.30 7.20
CA SER A 59 -0.61 7.73 8.54
C SER A 59 0.74 7.14 8.98
N VAL A 60 1.35 6.30 8.15
CA VAL A 60 2.66 5.72 8.43
C VAL A 60 3.75 6.78 8.45
N LEU A 61 3.76 7.72 7.49
CA LEU A 61 4.77 8.78 7.39
C LEU A 61 4.78 9.66 8.64
N LEU A 62 3.62 10.18 9.02
CA LEU A 62 3.47 11.13 10.13
C LEU A 62 3.42 10.44 11.50
N GLY A 63 3.20 9.13 11.53
CA GLY A 63 2.98 8.40 12.77
C GLY A 63 1.67 8.80 13.44
N ILE A 64 0.60 8.91 12.64
CA ILE A 64 -0.76 9.13 13.12
C ILE A 64 -1.50 7.81 12.99
N TRP A 65 -1.72 7.11 14.10
CA TRP A 65 -2.27 5.75 14.10
C TRP A 65 -1.60 4.86 13.03
N ALA A 66 -0.26 4.82 13.07
CA ALA A 66 0.53 4.20 12.00
C ALA A 66 0.27 2.69 11.86
N ASP A 67 -0.21 2.06 12.91
CA ASP A 67 -0.74 0.69 12.89
C ASP A 67 -1.98 0.57 12.00
N LEU A 68 -2.97 1.43 12.16
CA LEU A 68 -4.15 1.47 11.29
C LEU A 68 -3.76 1.78 9.84
N GLY A 69 -2.86 2.77 9.64
CA GLY A 69 -2.36 3.09 8.30
C GLY A 69 -1.70 1.90 7.62
N SER A 70 -0.92 1.13 8.37
CA SER A 70 -0.27 -0.10 7.87
C SER A 70 -1.29 -1.16 7.47
N LEU A 71 -2.39 -1.33 8.24
CA LEU A 71 -3.50 -2.23 7.86
C LEU A 71 -4.22 -1.78 6.59
N ILE A 72 -4.45 -0.48 6.43
CA ILE A 72 -5.08 0.06 5.21
C ILE A 72 -4.22 -0.28 3.99
N LEU A 73 -2.89 -0.10 4.08
CA LEU A 73 -1.97 -0.45 3.00
C LEU A 73 -1.93 -1.95 2.72
N LEU A 74 -1.95 -2.79 3.76
CA LEU A 74 -2.04 -4.24 3.62
C LEU A 74 -3.30 -4.66 2.86
N VAL A 75 -4.46 -4.12 3.24
CA VAL A 75 -5.77 -4.39 2.61
C VAL A 75 -5.80 -3.90 1.16
N PHE A 76 -5.02 -2.90 0.81
CA PHE A 76 -4.86 -2.46 -0.58
C PHE A 76 -3.93 -3.39 -1.39
N VAL A 77 -2.71 -3.66 -0.90
CA VAL A 77 -1.67 -4.29 -1.75
C VAL A 77 -1.96 -5.75 -2.09
N LEU A 78 -2.59 -6.51 -1.20
CA LEU A 78 -2.87 -7.93 -1.46
C LEU A 78 -3.95 -8.13 -2.53
N PRO A 79 -5.13 -7.47 -2.47
CA PRO A 79 -6.08 -7.52 -3.58
C PRO A 79 -5.51 -6.95 -4.88
N ALA A 80 -4.72 -5.87 -4.82
CA ALA A 80 -4.06 -5.31 -6.01
C ALA A 80 -3.11 -6.33 -6.65
N ALA A 81 -2.34 -7.09 -5.87
CA ALA A 81 -1.51 -8.17 -6.39
C ALA A 81 -2.34 -9.19 -7.18
N ALA A 82 -3.44 -9.66 -6.60
CA ALA A 82 -4.26 -10.71 -7.20
C ALA A 82 -5.08 -10.23 -8.42
N LEU A 83 -5.59 -8.99 -8.38
CA LEU A 83 -6.47 -8.46 -9.43
C LEU A 83 -5.68 -7.84 -10.59
N MET A 84 -4.66 -7.05 -10.27
CA MET A 84 -3.92 -6.26 -11.27
C MET A 84 -2.72 -7.01 -11.85
N HIS A 85 -2.12 -7.91 -11.08
CA HIS A 85 -0.87 -8.58 -11.43
C HIS A 85 -1.03 -10.11 -11.45
N ALA A 86 -2.13 -10.59 -12.05
CA ALA A 86 -2.44 -12.01 -12.20
C ALA A 86 -1.57 -12.65 -13.31
N PHE A 87 -0.28 -12.80 -13.07
CA PHE A 87 0.70 -13.31 -14.04
C PHE A 87 0.35 -14.70 -14.59
N TRP A 88 -0.41 -15.49 -13.86
CA TRP A 88 -0.89 -16.81 -14.31
C TRP A 88 -1.92 -16.74 -15.45
N LYS A 89 -2.48 -15.55 -15.71
CA LYS A 89 -3.40 -15.31 -16.83
C LYS A 89 -2.69 -14.84 -18.11
N GLU A 90 -1.40 -14.49 -18.01
CA GLU A 90 -0.62 -14.00 -19.14
C GLU A 90 -0.07 -15.15 -19.98
N SER A 91 -0.28 -15.11 -21.29
CA SER A 91 0.23 -16.08 -22.25
C SER A 91 1.59 -15.70 -22.83
N ASP A 92 1.86 -14.40 -22.97
CA ASP A 92 3.18 -13.91 -23.42
C ASP A 92 4.21 -14.03 -22.30
N PRO A 93 5.38 -14.69 -22.55
CA PRO A 93 6.38 -14.90 -21.51
C PRO A 93 6.95 -13.61 -20.91
N GLN A 94 7.11 -12.56 -21.72
CA GLN A 94 7.67 -11.27 -21.25
C GLN A 94 6.65 -10.53 -20.39
N ALA A 95 5.38 -10.47 -20.82
CA ALA A 95 4.29 -9.91 -20.03
C ALA A 95 4.13 -10.67 -18.70
N LYS A 96 4.15 -12.01 -18.74
CA LYS A 96 4.08 -12.85 -17.54
C LYS A 96 5.19 -12.55 -16.55
N GLN A 97 6.43 -12.41 -17.03
CA GLN A 97 7.57 -12.06 -16.17
C GLN A 97 7.38 -10.69 -15.51
N GLY A 98 6.93 -9.69 -16.26
CA GLY A 98 6.65 -8.36 -15.74
C GLY A 98 5.58 -8.36 -14.65
N GLU A 99 4.47 -9.03 -14.91
CA GLU A 99 3.37 -9.14 -13.94
C GLU A 99 3.79 -9.93 -12.68
N MET A 100 4.63 -10.96 -12.83
CA MET A 100 5.18 -11.72 -11.70
C MET A 100 6.05 -10.84 -10.78
N VAL A 101 6.86 -9.95 -11.34
CA VAL A 101 7.67 -9.01 -10.57
C VAL A 101 6.77 -8.08 -9.76
N HIS A 102 5.73 -7.53 -10.39
CA HIS A 102 4.78 -6.65 -9.69
C HIS A 102 3.96 -7.39 -8.63
N PHE A 103 3.53 -8.62 -8.91
CA PHE A 103 2.86 -9.48 -7.93
C PHE A 103 3.75 -9.71 -6.69
N ASN A 104 4.98 -10.16 -6.91
CA ASN A 104 5.92 -10.43 -5.82
C ASN A 104 6.25 -9.16 -5.02
N LYS A 105 6.41 -8.02 -5.68
CA LYS A 105 6.59 -6.73 -5.00
C LYS A 105 5.41 -6.42 -4.08
N ASN A 106 4.17 -6.57 -4.55
CA ASN A 106 2.99 -6.28 -3.75
C ASN A 106 2.84 -7.26 -2.57
N VAL A 107 3.15 -8.54 -2.76
CA VAL A 107 3.18 -9.52 -1.66
C VAL A 107 4.22 -9.15 -0.61
N ALA A 108 5.42 -8.76 -1.04
CA ALA A 108 6.48 -8.30 -0.12
C ALA A 108 6.08 -7.04 0.64
N LEU A 109 5.44 -6.07 -0.04
CA LEU A 109 4.89 -4.87 0.62
C LEU A 109 3.77 -5.21 1.59
N GLY A 110 2.95 -6.21 1.28
CA GLY A 110 1.94 -6.74 2.20
C GLY A 110 2.58 -7.30 3.47
N GLY A 111 3.62 -8.10 3.33
CA GLY A 111 4.40 -8.61 4.45
C GLY A 111 5.03 -7.48 5.30
N ALA A 112 5.61 -6.48 4.64
CA ALA A 112 6.16 -5.31 5.32
C ALA A 112 5.07 -4.51 6.06
N SER A 113 3.90 -4.31 5.44
CA SER A 113 2.76 -3.63 6.06
C SER A 113 2.25 -4.38 7.29
N LEU A 114 2.20 -5.71 7.24
CA LEU A 114 1.82 -6.53 8.39
C LEU A 114 2.83 -6.43 9.53
N MET A 115 4.13 -6.46 9.21
CA MET A 115 5.18 -6.27 10.22
C MET A 115 5.12 -4.87 10.83
N LEU A 116 4.86 -3.83 10.04
CA LEU A 116 4.70 -2.46 10.54
C LEU A 116 3.48 -2.33 11.46
N PHE A 117 2.35 -2.94 11.09
CA PHE A 117 1.19 -3.00 11.96
C PHE A 117 1.54 -3.59 13.34
N ALA A 118 2.15 -4.77 13.35
CA ALA A 118 2.54 -5.44 14.60
C ALA A 118 3.57 -4.61 15.39
N PHE A 119 4.54 -4.02 14.70
CA PHE A 119 5.57 -3.18 15.31
C PHE A 119 4.97 -1.95 16.02
N PHE A 120 4.10 -1.20 15.32
CA PHE A 120 3.49 -0.01 15.92
C PHE A 120 2.54 -0.37 17.06
N ALA A 121 1.71 -1.40 16.89
CA ALA A 121 0.77 -1.84 17.91
C ALA A 121 1.47 -2.36 19.18
N HIS A 122 2.71 -2.85 19.05
CA HIS A 122 3.52 -3.35 20.17
C HIS A 122 4.43 -2.28 20.78
N THR A 123 4.65 -1.14 20.11
CA THR A 123 5.59 -0.09 20.53
C THR A 123 4.86 1.24 20.74
N PRO A 124 4.04 1.37 21.78
CA PRO A 124 3.19 2.56 21.98
C PRO A 124 3.99 3.84 22.25
N GLU A 125 5.20 3.74 22.76
CA GLU A 125 6.05 4.88 23.14
C GLU A 125 7.12 5.22 22.07
N LEU A 126 6.86 4.85 20.81
CA LEU A 126 7.78 5.17 19.71
C LEU A 126 7.87 6.69 19.54
N GLY A 127 9.09 7.23 19.57
CA GLY A 127 9.37 8.64 19.32
C GLY A 127 9.18 9.05 17.87
N LEU A 128 9.11 10.35 17.61
CA LEU A 128 8.92 10.94 16.27
C LEU A 128 7.64 10.47 15.57
N THR A 129 6.58 10.27 16.37
CA THR A 129 5.21 10.03 15.94
C THR A 129 4.30 11.12 16.50
N ILE A 130 3.24 11.46 15.75
CA ILE A 130 2.26 12.48 16.19
C ILE A 130 1.29 11.88 17.21
N THR A 131 0.87 10.63 17.01
CA THR A 131 0.04 9.90 17.98
C THR A 131 0.66 8.55 18.30
N GLY A 132 0.20 7.93 19.38
CA GLY A 132 0.45 6.51 19.63
C GLY A 132 -0.37 5.62 18.66
N PRO A 133 -0.22 4.30 18.75
CA PRO A 133 -1.02 3.36 17.98
C PRO A 133 -2.49 3.39 18.41
N LEU A 134 -3.37 2.99 17.51
CA LEU A 134 -4.79 2.80 17.79
C LEU A 134 -5.04 1.46 18.50
N PHE A 135 -4.31 0.43 18.08
CA PHE A 135 -4.38 -0.91 18.67
C PHE A 135 -3.21 -1.14 19.62
N HIS A 136 -3.47 -1.81 20.73
CA HIS A 136 -2.45 -2.19 21.70
C HIS A 136 -2.39 -3.72 21.77
N LEU A 137 -1.41 -4.28 21.11
CA LEU A 137 -1.13 -5.72 21.15
C LEU A 137 0.02 -5.94 22.12
N GLY A 138 -0.34 -6.27 23.35
CA GLY A 138 0.58 -6.45 24.46
C GLY A 138 1.48 -7.65 24.36
#